data_a03de636aa2f546ec89684c3d710cefa
#
_entry.id   a03de636aa2f546ec89684c3d710cefa
#
_cell.length_a   1.000
_cell.length_b   1.000
_cell.length_c   1.000
_cell.angle_alpha   90.00
_cell.angle_beta   90.00
_cell.angle_gamma   90.00
#
_symmetry.space_group_name_H-M   'P 1'
#
loop_
_entity.id
_entity.type
_entity.pdbx_description
1 polymer ?
#
loop_
_entity_poly.entity_id
_entity_poly.type
_entity_poly.pdbx_seq_one_letter_code
_entity_poly.pdbx_strand_id
1 'polypeptide(L)'
;REIYEKAAVIGAKEALKTFGQERKKEYSHRADKRLRNTKLLLRNYHMLKEHAEKSVFGRTQMKESALDILESMMSIYNDEVIIQSIKNSATRTAIIVSHIEIMFELYYSYCDRSTNREIDLRRYNVVWDMYMAADTLSAKEIAEKRKISKESVYSDLRVGIERLTA
;
A
#
# COMPACT_ATOMS: atom_id res chain seq x y z
N ARG A 1 35.21 -19.23 -37.20
CA ARG A 1 33.80 -18.90 -37.35
C ARG A 1 32.99 -19.41 -36.15
N GLU A 2 33.10 -20.68 -35.83
CA GLU A 2 32.42 -21.36 -34.70
C GLU A 2 32.70 -20.76 -33.32
N ILE A 3 33.93 -20.25 -33.07
CA ILE A 3 34.32 -19.61 -31.81
C ILE A 3 33.60 -18.30 -31.62
N TYR A 4 33.44 -17.49 -32.66
CA TYR A 4 32.72 -16.21 -32.60
C TYR A 4 31.21 -16.40 -32.38
N GLU A 5 30.61 -17.43 -32.94
CA GLU A 5 29.22 -17.79 -32.74
C GLU A 5 28.98 -18.25 -31.29
N LYS A 6 29.84 -19.06 -30.75
CA LYS A 6 29.79 -19.47 -29.32
C LYS A 6 29.95 -18.28 -28.37
N ALA A 7 30.88 -17.38 -28.65
CA ALA A 7 31.10 -16.18 -27.85
C ALA A 7 29.87 -15.24 -27.88
N ALA A 8 29.25 -15.06 -29.06
CA ALA A 8 28.04 -14.26 -29.20
C ALA A 8 26.85 -14.84 -28.41
N VAL A 9 26.67 -16.17 -28.45
CA VAL A 9 25.62 -16.87 -27.69
C VAL A 9 25.83 -16.73 -26.18
N ILE A 10 27.07 -16.86 -25.70
CA ILE A 10 27.40 -16.69 -24.27
C ILE A 10 27.15 -15.23 -23.84
N GLY A 11 27.60 -14.26 -24.64
CA GLY A 11 27.37 -12.85 -24.36
C GLY A 11 25.87 -12.48 -24.33
N ALA A 12 25.09 -13.00 -25.26
CA ALA A 12 23.63 -12.81 -25.27
C ALA A 12 22.94 -13.43 -24.04
N LYS A 13 23.35 -14.64 -23.62
CA LYS A 13 22.82 -15.28 -22.41
C LYS A 13 23.15 -14.49 -21.13
N GLU A 14 24.36 -14.01 -20.99
CA GLU A 14 24.76 -13.20 -19.82
C GLU A 14 24.05 -11.84 -19.81
N ALA A 15 23.89 -11.19 -20.96
CA ALA A 15 23.12 -9.96 -21.08
C ALA A 15 21.64 -10.16 -20.66
N LEU A 16 20.98 -11.22 -21.15
CA LEU A 16 19.60 -11.56 -20.77
C LEU A 16 19.48 -11.86 -19.29
N LYS A 17 20.44 -12.56 -18.69
CA LYS A 17 20.48 -12.86 -17.27
C LYS A 17 20.63 -11.60 -16.43
N THR A 18 21.54 -10.70 -16.80
CA THR A 18 21.75 -9.41 -16.15
C THR A 18 20.52 -8.53 -16.23
N PHE A 19 19.89 -8.40 -17.42
CA PHE A 19 18.62 -7.71 -17.61
C PHE A 19 17.50 -8.27 -16.74
N GLY A 20 17.40 -9.61 -16.65
CA GLY A 20 16.42 -10.27 -15.78
C GLY A 20 16.64 -9.97 -14.29
N GLN A 21 17.89 -9.89 -13.85
CA GLN A 21 18.24 -9.55 -12.47
C GLN A 21 17.97 -8.09 -12.14
N GLU A 22 18.30 -7.17 -13.05
CA GLU A 22 18.03 -5.75 -12.90
C GLU A 22 16.52 -5.48 -12.83
N ARG A 23 15.72 -6.07 -13.72
CA ARG A 23 14.26 -5.96 -13.67
C ARG A 23 13.68 -6.49 -12.36
N LYS A 24 14.19 -7.62 -11.84
CA LYS A 24 13.75 -8.14 -10.53
C LYS A 24 14.06 -7.18 -9.39
N LYS A 25 15.26 -6.60 -9.37
CA LYS A 25 15.66 -5.58 -8.36
C LYS A 25 14.76 -4.35 -8.43
N GLU A 26 14.48 -3.87 -9.63
CA GLU A 26 13.62 -2.72 -9.84
C GLU A 26 12.17 -2.99 -9.41
N TYR A 27 11.64 -4.17 -9.73
CA TYR A 27 10.31 -4.61 -9.27
C TYR A 27 10.23 -4.71 -7.75
N SER A 28 11.23 -5.31 -7.10
CA SER A 28 11.31 -5.40 -5.64
C SER A 28 11.36 -4.01 -5.01
N HIS A 29 12.18 -3.12 -5.53
CA HIS A 29 12.31 -1.76 -5.02
C HIS A 29 11.02 -0.93 -5.15
N ARG A 30 10.28 -1.09 -6.25
CA ARG A 30 8.95 -0.48 -6.41
C ARG A 30 7.93 -1.05 -5.43
N ALA A 31 7.90 -2.35 -5.25
CA ALA A 31 7.02 -3.00 -4.28
C ALA A 31 7.29 -2.52 -2.85
N ASP A 32 8.55 -2.41 -2.44
CA ASP A 32 8.95 -1.92 -1.13
C ASP A 32 8.51 -0.45 -0.91
N LYS A 33 8.64 0.39 -1.92
CA LYS A 33 8.16 1.79 -1.86
C LYS A 33 6.63 1.88 -1.76
N ARG A 34 5.90 1.08 -2.53
CA ARG A 34 4.43 1.02 -2.45
C ARG A 34 4.00 0.58 -1.06
N LEU A 35 4.59 -0.47 -0.52
CA LEU A 35 4.30 -0.98 0.82
C LEU A 35 4.57 0.08 1.89
N ARG A 36 5.69 0.81 1.79
CA ARG A 36 6.01 1.92 2.68
C ARG A 36 4.94 3.01 2.62
N ASN A 37 4.57 3.44 1.43
CA ASN A 37 3.56 4.49 1.23
C ASN A 37 2.19 4.05 1.75
N THR A 38 1.78 2.79 1.52
CA THR A 38 0.54 2.24 2.07
C THR A 38 0.53 2.31 3.60
N LYS A 39 1.60 1.87 4.25
CA LYS A 39 1.74 1.96 5.72
C LYS A 39 1.67 3.40 6.22
N LEU A 40 2.32 4.32 5.53
CA LEU A 40 2.32 5.74 5.86
C LEU A 40 0.90 6.33 5.78
N LEU A 41 0.17 6.05 4.71
CA LEU A 41 -1.19 6.54 4.52
C LEU A 41 -2.15 5.97 5.57
N LEU A 42 -2.05 4.67 5.87
CA LEU A 42 -2.87 4.04 6.90
C LEU A 42 -2.63 4.65 8.28
N ARG A 43 -1.38 4.88 8.67
CA ARG A 43 -1.04 5.54 9.95
C ARG A 43 -1.59 6.96 10.07
N ASN A 44 -1.73 7.64 8.96
CA ASN A 44 -2.21 9.03 8.92
C ASN A 44 -3.67 9.16 8.48
N TYR A 45 -4.39 8.04 8.30
CA TYR A 45 -5.74 8.04 7.73
C TYR A 45 -6.69 8.98 8.47
N HIS A 46 -6.81 8.89 9.79
CA HIS A 46 -7.72 9.73 10.57
C HIS A 46 -7.39 11.22 10.48
N MET A 47 -6.11 11.56 10.52
CA MET A 47 -5.66 12.94 10.35
C MET A 47 -5.98 13.47 8.95
N LEU A 48 -5.77 12.67 7.91
CA LEU A 48 -6.09 13.04 6.54
C LEU A 48 -7.61 13.17 6.35
N LYS A 49 -8.39 12.28 6.94
CA LYS A 49 -9.86 12.33 6.91
C LYS A 49 -10.40 13.58 7.57
N GLU A 50 -9.95 13.89 8.77
CA GLU A 50 -10.31 15.12 9.48
C GLU A 50 -9.94 16.38 8.68
N HIS A 51 -8.76 16.37 8.04
CA HIS A 51 -8.33 17.46 7.18
C HIS A 51 -9.23 17.62 5.94
N ALA A 52 -9.60 16.50 5.30
CA ALA A 52 -10.52 16.51 4.17
C ALA A 52 -11.91 17.05 4.56
N GLU A 53 -12.46 16.61 5.68
CA GLU A 53 -13.78 17.03 6.18
C GLU A 53 -13.85 18.51 6.55
N LYS A 54 -12.77 19.07 7.10
CA LYS A 54 -12.66 20.49 7.45
C LYS A 54 -12.41 21.41 6.26
N SER A 55 -12.07 20.87 5.11
CA SER A 55 -11.75 21.63 3.92
C SER A 55 -13.00 21.92 3.11
N VAL A 56 -13.23 23.20 2.77
CA VAL A 56 -14.33 23.58 1.88
C VAL A 56 -13.94 23.22 0.45
N PHE A 57 -14.64 22.22 -0.11
CA PHE A 57 -14.43 21.82 -1.49
C PHE A 57 -15.05 22.86 -2.44
N GLY A 58 -14.22 23.60 -3.14
CA GLY A 58 -14.62 24.16 -4.43
C GLY A 58 -14.79 22.97 -5.41
N ARG A 59 -15.89 22.92 -6.16
CA ARG A 59 -16.12 21.94 -7.24
C ARG A 59 -15.15 22.18 -8.40
N THR A 60 -13.86 22.09 -8.14
CA THR A 60 -12.84 22.15 -9.20
C THR A 60 -12.74 20.75 -9.79
N GLN A 61 -12.79 20.65 -11.11
CA GLN A 61 -12.65 19.39 -11.84
C GLN A 61 -11.39 18.67 -11.34
N MET A 62 -11.55 17.48 -10.77
CA MET A 62 -10.44 16.61 -10.36
C MET A 62 -9.71 16.17 -11.63
N LYS A 63 -8.55 16.77 -11.90
CA LYS A 63 -7.68 16.40 -13.04
C LYS A 63 -6.70 15.30 -12.70
N GLU A 64 -6.52 15.01 -11.42
CA GLU A 64 -5.50 14.11 -10.89
C GLU A 64 -6.18 12.90 -10.24
N SER A 65 -5.74 11.70 -10.55
CA SER A 65 -6.21 10.48 -9.91
C SER A 65 -5.40 10.15 -8.64
N ALA A 66 -5.93 9.29 -7.77
CA ALA A 66 -5.19 8.81 -6.61
C ALA A 66 -3.90 8.11 -7.02
N LEU A 67 -3.90 7.36 -8.13
CA LEU A 67 -2.71 6.66 -8.64
C LEU A 67 -1.64 7.64 -9.10
N ASP A 68 -2.01 8.74 -9.79
CA ASP A 68 -1.07 9.78 -10.22
C ASP A 68 -0.41 10.44 -9.00
N ILE A 69 -1.19 10.74 -7.96
CA ILE A 69 -0.68 11.30 -6.70
C ILE A 69 0.30 10.32 -6.05
N LEU A 70 -0.08 9.06 -5.91
CA LEU A 70 0.76 8.03 -5.29
C LEU A 70 2.04 7.77 -6.08
N GLU A 71 1.97 7.77 -7.41
CA GLU A 71 3.14 7.59 -8.27
C GLU A 71 4.10 8.78 -8.18
N SER A 72 3.59 10.02 -8.11
CA SER A 72 4.41 11.22 -7.91
C SER A 72 5.20 11.20 -6.59
N MET A 73 4.69 10.48 -5.58
CA MET A 73 5.32 10.34 -4.26
C MET A 73 6.38 9.22 -4.20
N MET A 74 6.45 8.36 -5.21
CA MET A 74 7.40 7.23 -5.23
C MET A 74 8.87 7.67 -5.17
N SER A 75 9.20 8.87 -5.65
CA SER A 75 10.53 9.45 -5.62
C SER A 75 10.85 10.16 -4.31
N ILE A 76 9.86 10.43 -3.46
CA ILE A 76 10.04 11.14 -2.19
C ILE A 76 10.39 10.13 -1.11
N TYR A 77 11.49 10.39 -0.38
CA TYR A 77 11.99 9.49 0.68
C TYR A 77 11.62 9.95 2.10
N ASN A 78 11.19 11.19 2.27
CA ASN A 78 10.80 11.74 3.55
C ASN A 78 9.29 11.65 3.75
N ASP A 79 8.87 10.88 4.75
CA ASP A 79 7.47 10.61 5.07
C ASP A 79 6.69 11.90 5.43
N GLU A 80 7.32 12.81 6.15
CA GLU A 80 6.70 14.09 6.52
C GLU A 80 6.43 14.97 5.29
N VAL A 81 7.37 14.99 4.34
CA VAL A 81 7.19 15.71 3.06
C VAL A 81 6.05 15.13 2.24
N ILE A 82 5.89 13.80 2.23
CA ILE A 82 4.77 13.13 1.54
C ILE A 82 3.44 13.59 2.15
N ILE A 83 3.28 13.46 3.45
CA ILE A 83 2.05 13.84 4.15
C ILE A 83 1.75 15.33 3.96
N GLN A 84 2.76 16.19 4.07
CA GLN A 84 2.59 17.62 3.86
C GLN A 84 2.19 17.96 2.43
N SER A 85 2.73 17.27 1.43
CA SER A 85 2.36 17.42 0.02
C SER A 85 0.89 17.07 -0.23
N ILE A 86 0.37 16.03 0.44
CA ILE A 86 -1.06 15.69 0.36
C ILE A 86 -1.90 16.79 1.03
N LYS A 87 -1.54 17.22 2.22
CA LYS A 87 -2.29 18.22 2.99
C LYS A 87 -2.30 19.61 2.38
N ASN A 88 -1.32 19.98 1.57
CA ASN A 88 -1.26 21.27 0.88
C ASN A 88 -2.40 21.47 -0.14
N SER A 89 -3.13 20.40 -0.47
CA SER A 89 -4.30 20.46 -1.35
C SER A 89 -5.46 19.68 -0.73
N ALA A 90 -6.54 20.38 -0.40
CA ALA A 90 -7.78 19.76 0.08
C ALA A 90 -8.30 18.70 -0.90
N THR A 91 -8.20 18.98 -2.19
CA THR A 91 -8.59 18.05 -3.27
C THR A 91 -7.76 16.79 -3.23
N ARG A 92 -6.43 16.89 -3.13
CA ARG A 92 -5.54 15.71 -3.02
C ARG A 92 -5.84 14.90 -1.78
N THR A 93 -6.05 15.55 -0.64
CA THR A 93 -6.40 14.87 0.62
C THR A 93 -7.69 14.07 0.45
N ALA A 94 -8.74 14.64 -0.13
CA ALA A 94 -10.00 13.95 -0.35
C ALA A 94 -9.87 12.78 -1.33
N ILE A 95 -9.12 12.95 -2.41
CA ILE A 95 -8.84 11.88 -3.38
C ILE A 95 -8.15 10.70 -2.68
N ILE A 96 -7.13 10.96 -1.87
CA ILE A 96 -6.39 9.92 -1.15
C ILE A 96 -7.27 9.23 -0.10
N VAL A 97 -8.03 9.97 0.69
CA VAL A 97 -8.95 9.40 1.69
C VAL A 97 -9.99 8.50 1.01
N SER A 98 -10.64 9.00 -0.04
CA SER A 98 -11.61 8.21 -0.82
C SER A 98 -10.98 6.96 -1.42
N HIS A 99 -9.75 7.05 -1.93
CA HIS A 99 -9.03 5.89 -2.44
C HIS A 99 -8.78 4.83 -1.38
N ILE A 100 -8.34 5.23 -0.18
CA ILE A 100 -8.13 4.32 0.95
C ILE A 100 -9.44 3.60 1.29
N GLU A 101 -10.54 4.33 1.41
CA GLU A 101 -11.86 3.78 1.73
C GLU A 101 -12.34 2.77 0.69
N ILE A 102 -12.22 3.10 -0.60
CA ILE A 102 -12.55 2.18 -1.72
C ILE A 102 -11.67 0.92 -1.68
N MET A 103 -10.38 1.06 -1.43
CA MET A 103 -9.48 -0.10 -1.35
C MET A 103 -9.86 -1.03 -0.19
N PHE A 104 -10.32 -0.50 0.94
CA PHE A 104 -10.84 -1.32 2.04
C PHE A 104 -12.14 -2.03 1.68
N GLU A 105 -13.07 -1.40 0.98
CA GLU A 105 -14.29 -2.03 0.48
C GLU A 105 -13.99 -3.18 -0.48
N LEU A 106 -13.06 -2.97 -1.41
CA LEU A 106 -12.60 -4.00 -2.34
C LEU A 106 -11.91 -5.15 -1.60
N TYR A 107 -11.06 -4.85 -0.61
CA TYR A 107 -10.39 -5.86 0.19
C TYR A 107 -11.37 -6.68 1.01
N TYR A 108 -12.39 -6.05 1.62
CA TYR A 108 -13.47 -6.76 2.29
C TYR A 108 -14.19 -7.72 1.34
N SER A 109 -14.58 -7.23 0.17
CA SER A 109 -15.27 -8.04 -0.85
C SER A 109 -14.43 -9.23 -1.31
N TYR A 110 -13.12 -9.05 -1.43
CA TYR A 110 -12.19 -10.13 -1.72
C TYR A 110 -12.15 -11.17 -0.58
N CYS A 111 -12.02 -10.72 0.66
CA CYS A 111 -11.97 -11.61 1.84
C CYS A 111 -13.26 -12.40 2.01
N ASP A 112 -14.41 -11.76 1.76
CA ASP A 112 -15.73 -12.38 1.91
C ASP A 112 -15.99 -13.51 0.89
N ARG A 113 -15.37 -13.40 -0.31
CA ARG A 113 -15.47 -14.39 -1.39
C ARG A 113 -14.30 -15.38 -1.42
N SER A 114 -13.33 -15.24 -0.53
CA SER A 114 -12.15 -16.10 -0.49
C SER A 114 -12.49 -17.52 -0.10
N THR A 115 -11.76 -18.50 -0.64
CA THR A 115 -11.80 -19.90 -0.21
C THR A 115 -11.33 -20.07 1.25
N ASN A 116 -10.49 -19.16 1.74
CA ASN A 116 -10.04 -19.09 3.13
C ASN A 116 -10.71 -17.93 3.89
N ARG A 117 -12.00 -17.75 3.68
CA ARG A 117 -12.81 -16.62 4.15
C ARG A 117 -12.55 -16.24 5.61
N GLU A 118 -12.52 -17.21 6.51
CA GLU A 118 -12.34 -16.97 7.93
C GLU A 118 -10.98 -16.32 8.25
N ILE A 119 -9.90 -16.83 7.66
CA ILE A 119 -8.54 -16.30 7.85
C ILE A 119 -8.40 -14.93 7.19
N ASP A 120 -8.92 -14.75 5.98
CA ASP A 120 -8.80 -13.50 5.25
C ASP A 120 -9.65 -12.39 5.88
N LEU A 121 -10.86 -12.68 6.38
CA LEU A 121 -11.65 -11.74 7.17
C LEU A 121 -10.98 -11.39 8.51
N ARG A 122 -10.32 -12.35 9.17
CA ARG A 122 -9.54 -12.05 10.37
C ARG A 122 -8.43 -11.04 10.07
N ARG A 123 -7.68 -11.23 8.98
CA ARG A 123 -6.62 -10.31 8.51
C ARG A 123 -7.18 -8.94 8.19
N TYR A 124 -8.28 -8.87 7.43
CA TYR A 124 -8.99 -7.62 7.16
C TYR A 124 -9.35 -6.90 8.47
N ASN A 125 -9.99 -7.59 9.37
CA ASN A 125 -10.43 -7.03 10.64
C ASN A 125 -9.28 -6.54 11.53
N VAL A 126 -8.13 -7.22 11.52
CA VAL A 126 -6.93 -6.79 12.26
C VAL A 126 -6.40 -5.46 11.70
N VAL A 127 -6.34 -5.31 10.37
CA VAL A 127 -5.93 -4.05 9.74
C VAL A 127 -6.94 -2.95 10.01
N TRP A 128 -8.24 -3.27 9.93
CA TRP A 128 -9.31 -2.33 10.23
C TRP A 128 -9.25 -1.81 11.66
N ASP A 129 -9.16 -2.71 12.65
CA ASP A 129 -9.10 -2.35 14.06
C ASP A 129 -7.88 -1.46 14.39
N MET A 130 -6.77 -1.64 13.69
CA MET A 130 -5.56 -0.88 13.94
C MET A 130 -5.56 0.50 13.30
N TYR A 131 -6.17 0.66 12.11
CA TYR A 131 -6.01 1.87 11.31
C TYR A 131 -7.30 2.59 10.93
N MET A 132 -8.42 1.88 10.76
CA MET A 132 -9.64 2.43 10.18
C MET A 132 -10.76 2.66 11.19
N ALA A 133 -10.80 1.88 12.27
CA ALA A 133 -11.81 2.01 13.31
C ALA A 133 -11.78 3.41 13.94
N ALA A 134 -12.94 3.93 14.33
CA ALA A 134 -13.03 5.22 15.01
C ALA A 134 -12.15 5.26 16.29
N ASP A 135 -12.19 4.16 17.05
CA ASP A 135 -11.29 3.90 18.18
C ASP A 135 -10.26 2.87 17.73
N THR A 136 -9.09 3.32 17.30
CA THR A 136 -8.00 2.44 16.87
C THR A 136 -7.42 1.66 18.05
N LEU A 137 -7.11 0.39 17.81
CA LEU A 137 -6.61 -0.52 18.83
C LEU A 137 -5.12 -0.80 18.64
N SER A 138 -4.41 -0.94 19.75
CA SER A 138 -3.03 -1.45 19.74
C SER A 138 -2.99 -2.96 19.43
N ALA A 139 -1.82 -3.46 19.04
CA ALA A 139 -1.65 -4.90 18.78
C ALA A 139 -2.02 -5.78 19.97
N LYS A 140 -1.83 -5.29 21.20
CA LYS A 140 -2.23 -5.99 22.44
C LYS A 140 -3.74 -6.08 22.55
N GLU A 141 -4.44 -4.96 22.39
CA GLU A 141 -5.91 -4.90 22.47
C GLU A 141 -6.58 -5.73 21.36
N ILE A 142 -6.01 -5.73 20.14
CA ILE A 142 -6.48 -6.58 19.04
C ILE A 142 -6.30 -8.05 19.38
N ALA A 143 -5.14 -8.45 19.96
CA ALA A 143 -4.88 -9.82 20.37
C ALA A 143 -5.90 -10.30 21.41
N GLU A 144 -6.19 -9.47 22.41
CA GLU A 144 -7.20 -9.73 23.45
C GLU A 144 -8.61 -9.82 22.86
N LYS A 145 -9.02 -8.82 22.05
CA LYS A 145 -10.33 -8.75 21.42
C LYS A 145 -10.63 -9.96 20.53
N ARG A 146 -9.63 -10.41 19.76
CA ARG A 146 -9.78 -11.48 18.79
C ARG A 146 -9.31 -12.85 19.26
N LYS A 147 -8.83 -12.94 20.51
CA LYS A 147 -8.34 -14.18 21.15
C LYS A 147 -7.25 -14.87 20.33
N ILE A 148 -6.30 -14.10 19.81
CA ILE A 148 -5.13 -14.57 19.07
C ILE A 148 -3.85 -14.08 19.73
N SER A 149 -2.70 -14.67 19.37
CA SER A 149 -1.41 -14.20 19.88
C SER A 149 -0.99 -12.87 19.25
N LYS A 150 -0.15 -12.11 19.92
CA LYS A 150 0.38 -10.85 19.42
C LYS A 150 1.21 -11.04 18.15
N GLU A 151 1.92 -12.16 18.03
CA GLU A 151 2.66 -12.58 16.85
C GLU A 151 1.71 -12.81 15.65
N SER A 152 0.54 -13.41 15.91
CA SER A 152 -0.51 -13.58 14.91
C SER A 152 -1.06 -12.24 14.43
N VAL A 153 -1.23 -11.26 15.32
CA VAL A 153 -1.64 -9.90 14.95
C VAL A 153 -0.63 -9.27 13.97
N TYR A 154 0.67 -9.34 14.29
CA TYR A 154 1.70 -8.78 13.40
C TYR A 154 1.79 -9.51 12.06
N SER A 155 1.63 -10.83 12.06
CA SER A 155 1.58 -11.63 10.83
C SER A 155 0.37 -11.25 9.96
N ASP A 156 -0.80 -11.13 10.57
CA ASP A 156 -2.05 -10.74 9.89
C ASP A 156 -1.97 -9.30 9.35
N LEU A 157 -1.39 -8.37 10.11
CA LEU A 157 -1.12 -7.00 9.65
C LEU A 157 -0.23 -6.97 8.43
N ARG A 158 0.88 -7.70 8.45
CA ARG A 158 1.81 -7.75 7.31
C ARG A 158 1.10 -8.23 6.05
N VAL A 159 0.42 -9.37 6.13
CA VAL A 159 -0.29 -9.95 4.97
C VAL A 159 -1.43 -9.04 4.51
N GLY A 160 -2.20 -8.48 5.45
CA GLY A 160 -3.32 -7.59 5.13
C GLY A 160 -2.88 -6.31 4.43
N ILE A 161 -1.79 -5.68 4.89
CA ILE A 161 -1.25 -4.46 4.27
C ILE A 161 -0.63 -4.78 2.89
N GLU A 162 0.08 -5.91 2.74
CA GLU A 162 0.58 -6.37 1.44
C GLU A 162 -0.56 -6.54 0.43
N ARG A 163 -1.70 -7.07 0.84
CA ARG A 163 -2.91 -7.21 -0.01
C ARG A 163 -3.51 -5.88 -0.43
N LEU A 164 -3.53 -4.88 0.45
CA LEU A 164 -3.98 -3.53 0.13
C LEU A 164 -3.02 -2.79 -0.81
N THR A 165 -1.76 -3.21 -0.87
CA THR A 165 -0.71 -2.57 -1.68
C THR A 165 -0.66 -3.13 -3.12
N ALA A 166 -1.19 -4.29 -3.35
CA ALA A 166 -1.10 -5.03 -4.63
C ALA A 166 -1.88 -4.37 -5.77
#